data_462a16565a55d07a7a94efa0648be8c6
#
_entry.id   462a16565a55d07a7a94efa0648be8c6
#
_cell.length_a   1.000
_cell.length_b   1.000
_cell.length_c   1.000
_cell.angle_alpha   90.00
_cell.angle_beta   90.00
_cell.angle_gamma   90.00
#
_symmetry.space_group_name_H-M   'P 1'
#
loop_
_entity.id
_entity.type
_entity.pdbx_description
1 polymer ?
#
loop_
_entity_poly.entity_id
_entity_poly.type
_entity_poly.pdbx_seq_one_letter_code
_entity_poly.pdbx_strand_id
1 'polypeptide(L)'
;DYWSKFDKIELQAIEAISMDMSAAYRQSVIDNVPDAPEKVVFDRFHIMQHVNESLNEVRREEQKELSSMGNTILTGTRIMWLYGEENVPERYNNILGELKGKKLKTARGWALKEAIRGLWKCSTEKEGQVFFEEWYSWAIRSRLEPVKKVARMMKRHLPNIVSYFRHRISNAALEGINNKIQSLIKKAYGYRNTDR
;
A
#
# COMPACT_ATOMS: atom_id res chain seq x y z
N ASP A 1 -21.29 9.72 -18.63
CA ASP A 1 -19.83 9.57 -18.60
C ASP A 1 -19.22 10.71 -17.78
N TYR A 2 -18.28 10.39 -16.87
CA TYR A 2 -17.64 11.39 -16.01
C TYR A 2 -16.81 12.40 -16.85
N TRP A 3 -16.10 11.90 -17.84
CA TRP A 3 -15.17 12.68 -18.67
C TRP A 3 -15.84 13.63 -19.65
N SER A 4 -17.11 13.38 -20.01
CA SER A 4 -17.89 14.25 -20.89
C SER A 4 -18.20 15.65 -20.31
N LYS A 5 -17.87 15.85 -19.02
CA LYS A 5 -18.01 17.14 -18.32
C LYS A 5 -16.86 18.10 -18.58
N PHE A 6 -15.77 17.60 -19.15
CA PHE A 6 -14.54 18.34 -19.40
C PHE A 6 -14.35 18.55 -20.90
N ASP A 7 -13.87 19.72 -21.28
CA ASP A 7 -13.46 19.96 -22.65
C ASP A 7 -12.03 19.43 -22.92
N LYS A 8 -11.62 19.46 -24.18
CA LYS A 8 -10.28 18.96 -24.59
C LYS A 8 -9.14 19.75 -23.96
N ILE A 9 -9.32 21.04 -23.73
CA ILE A 9 -8.30 21.92 -23.16
C ILE A 9 -8.12 21.57 -21.68
N GLU A 10 -9.22 21.38 -20.96
CA GLU A 10 -9.22 20.97 -19.56
C GLU A 10 -8.58 19.59 -19.36
N LEU A 11 -8.91 18.62 -20.23
CA LEU A 11 -8.30 17.28 -20.18
C LEU A 11 -6.80 17.32 -20.48
N GLN A 12 -6.38 18.19 -21.39
CA GLN A 12 -4.97 18.37 -21.71
C GLN A 12 -4.18 19.04 -20.58
N ALA A 13 -4.82 19.95 -19.86
CA ALA A 13 -4.24 20.67 -18.73
C ALA A 13 -4.03 19.80 -17.47
N ILE A 14 -4.59 18.59 -17.44
CA ILE A 14 -4.33 17.66 -16.33
C ILE A 14 -2.84 17.30 -16.33
N GLU A 15 -2.14 17.64 -15.25
CA GLU A 15 -0.72 17.35 -15.07
C GLU A 15 -0.47 15.97 -14.48
N ALA A 16 -1.31 15.54 -13.53
CA ALA A 16 -1.19 14.24 -12.88
C ALA A 16 -2.51 13.77 -12.27
N ILE A 17 -2.69 12.44 -12.19
CA ILE A 17 -3.88 11.79 -11.61
C ILE A 17 -3.41 10.74 -10.60
N SER A 18 -3.68 10.99 -9.31
CA SER A 18 -3.45 10.00 -8.26
C SER A 18 -4.63 9.05 -8.15
N MET A 19 -4.37 7.74 -8.13
CA MET A 19 -5.39 6.70 -8.06
C MET A 19 -4.90 5.43 -7.38
N ASP A 20 -5.84 4.52 -7.08
CA ASP A 20 -5.51 3.14 -6.75
C ASP A 20 -5.07 2.34 -8.01
N MET A 21 -4.66 1.10 -7.83
CA MET A 21 -4.23 0.23 -8.92
C MET A 21 -5.41 -0.47 -9.62
N SER A 22 -6.62 0.09 -9.58
CA SER A 22 -7.80 -0.45 -10.28
C SER A 22 -7.60 -0.42 -11.80
N ALA A 23 -7.70 -1.58 -12.43
CA ALA A 23 -7.59 -1.69 -13.88
C ALA A 23 -8.69 -0.90 -14.61
N ALA A 24 -9.90 -0.89 -14.07
CA ALA A 24 -11.03 -0.18 -14.66
C ALA A 24 -10.83 1.35 -14.63
N TYR A 25 -10.41 1.91 -13.50
CA TYR A 25 -10.13 3.33 -13.40
C TYR A 25 -8.95 3.74 -14.26
N ARG A 26 -7.88 2.94 -14.25
CA ARG A 26 -6.71 3.18 -15.10
C ARG A 26 -7.09 3.20 -16.58
N GLN A 27 -7.90 2.22 -17.04
CA GLN A 27 -8.37 2.18 -18.43
C GLN A 27 -9.21 3.40 -18.77
N SER A 28 -10.14 3.78 -17.90
CA SER A 28 -10.97 4.98 -18.08
C SER A 28 -10.12 6.27 -18.23
N VAL A 29 -9.03 6.39 -17.47
CA VAL A 29 -8.10 7.54 -17.60
C VAL A 29 -7.35 7.47 -18.92
N ILE A 30 -6.85 6.29 -19.31
CA ILE A 30 -6.10 6.12 -20.57
C ILE A 30 -6.97 6.45 -21.78
N ASP A 31 -8.25 6.09 -21.76
CA ASP A 31 -9.15 6.29 -22.88
C ASP A 31 -9.59 7.77 -23.05
N ASN A 32 -9.49 8.58 -21.99
CA ASN A 32 -10.07 9.92 -22.00
C ASN A 32 -9.07 11.06 -21.77
N VAL A 33 -7.91 10.81 -21.18
CA VAL A 33 -6.93 11.85 -20.84
C VAL A 33 -5.70 11.75 -21.75
N PRO A 34 -5.34 12.83 -22.45
CA PRO A 34 -4.13 12.85 -23.27
C PRO A 34 -2.88 12.57 -22.41
N ASP A 35 -1.95 11.77 -22.94
CA ASP A 35 -0.69 11.40 -22.29
C ASP A 35 -0.87 10.70 -20.91
N ALA A 36 -2.03 10.10 -20.72
CA ALA A 36 -2.43 9.46 -19.45
C ALA A 36 -1.39 8.51 -18.85
N PRO A 37 -0.67 7.64 -19.62
CA PRO A 37 0.33 6.74 -19.04
C PRO A 37 1.42 7.45 -18.24
N GLU A 38 1.78 8.69 -18.60
CA GLU A 38 2.80 9.48 -17.92
C GLU A 38 2.25 10.29 -16.74
N LYS A 39 0.94 10.54 -16.74
CA LYS A 39 0.22 11.36 -15.75
C LYS A 39 -0.31 10.53 -14.58
N VAL A 40 -0.44 9.21 -14.73
CA VAL A 40 -0.97 8.34 -13.66
C VAL A 40 0.09 8.10 -12.58
N VAL A 41 -0.31 8.36 -11.33
CA VAL A 41 0.46 8.10 -10.11
C VAL A 41 -0.31 7.15 -9.23
N PHE A 42 0.26 5.99 -8.90
CA PHE A 42 -0.38 5.08 -7.95
C PHE A 42 -0.14 5.50 -6.51
N ASP A 43 -1.23 5.55 -5.77
CA ASP A 43 -1.21 6.03 -4.39
C ASP A 43 -0.42 5.10 -3.46
N ARG A 44 0.49 5.70 -2.69
CA ARG A 44 1.32 5.02 -1.71
C ARG A 44 0.51 4.23 -0.68
N PHE A 45 -0.62 4.77 -0.24
CA PHE A 45 -1.44 4.14 0.80
C PHE A 45 -1.95 2.77 0.32
N HIS A 46 -2.51 2.70 -0.89
CA HIS A 46 -3.00 1.46 -1.47
C HIS A 46 -1.89 0.44 -1.72
N ILE A 47 -0.71 0.90 -2.15
CA ILE A 47 0.46 0.02 -2.28
C ILE A 47 0.82 -0.58 -0.92
N MET A 48 0.93 0.25 0.12
CA MET A 48 1.26 -0.23 1.47
C MET A 48 0.16 -1.10 2.07
N GLN A 49 -1.11 -0.90 1.69
CA GLN A 49 -2.20 -1.79 2.06
C GLN A 49 -1.96 -3.20 1.54
N HIS A 50 -1.64 -3.37 0.25
CA HIS A 50 -1.30 -4.69 -0.31
C HIS A 50 -0.09 -5.33 0.36
N VAL A 51 0.94 -4.54 0.70
CA VAL A 51 2.10 -5.03 1.44
C VAL A 51 1.71 -5.53 2.84
N ASN A 52 0.87 -4.78 3.56
CA ASN A 52 0.36 -5.18 4.87
C ASN A 52 -0.54 -6.43 4.81
N GLU A 53 -1.38 -6.54 3.79
CA GLU A 53 -2.22 -7.71 3.56
C GLU A 53 -1.36 -8.95 3.31
N SER A 54 -0.33 -8.85 2.47
CA SER A 54 0.60 -9.96 2.21
C SER A 54 1.34 -10.41 3.47
N LEU A 55 1.77 -9.48 4.31
CA LEU A 55 2.38 -9.80 5.60
C LEU A 55 1.40 -10.52 6.53
N ASN A 56 0.15 -10.06 6.60
CA ASN A 56 -0.87 -10.71 7.41
C ASN A 56 -1.23 -12.11 6.89
N GLU A 57 -1.18 -12.34 5.59
CA GLU A 57 -1.34 -13.65 4.98
C GLU A 57 -0.21 -14.59 5.43
N VAL A 58 1.06 -14.17 5.30
CA VAL A 58 2.22 -14.91 5.82
C VAL A 58 2.05 -15.25 7.30
N ARG A 59 1.64 -14.28 8.11
CA ARG A 59 1.43 -14.49 9.55
C ARG A 59 0.34 -15.53 9.83
N ARG A 60 -0.76 -15.47 9.08
CA ARG A 60 -1.88 -16.42 9.24
C ARG A 60 -1.48 -17.84 8.88
N GLU A 61 -0.74 -18.00 7.79
CA GLU A 61 -0.23 -19.31 7.35
C GLU A 61 0.73 -19.87 8.40
N GLU A 62 1.70 -19.08 8.86
CA GLU A 62 2.67 -19.50 9.89
C GLU A 62 1.99 -19.76 11.24
N GLN A 63 1.02 -18.94 11.65
CA GLN A 63 0.25 -19.18 12.86
C GLN A 63 -0.49 -20.51 12.82
N LYS A 64 -1.11 -20.84 11.68
CA LYS A 64 -1.79 -22.13 11.49
C LYS A 64 -0.81 -23.30 11.62
N GLU A 65 0.35 -23.19 10.98
CA GLU A 65 1.42 -24.20 11.04
C GLU A 65 1.93 -24.38 12.48
N LEU A 66 2.26 -23.30 13.18
CA LEU A 66 2.73 -23.32 14.55
C LEU A 66 1.67 -23.85 15.54
N SER A 67 0.42 -23.45 15.37
CA SER A 67 -0.68 -23.91 16.24
C SER A 67 -0.92 -25.42 16.11
N SER A 68 -0.74 -26.01 14.94
CA SER A 68 -0.82 -27.47 14.77
C SER A 68 0.26 -28.23 15.53
N MET A 69 1.35 -27.55 15.91
CA MET A 69 2.45 -28.07 16.73
C MET A 69 2.33 -27.65 18.21
N GLY A 70 1.18 -27.10 18.62
CA GLY A 70 0.96 -26.60 19.99
C GLY A 70 1.62 -25.25 20.30
N ASN A 71 2.17 -24.56 19.32
CA ASN A 71 2.85 -23.28 19.51
C ASN A 71 1.93 -22.12 19.13
N THR A 72 1.61 -21.26 20.10
CA THR A 72 0.66 -20.13 19.95
C THR A 72 1.35 -18.76 19.88
N ILE A 73 2.65 -18.72 19.64
CA ILE A 73 3.47 -17.50 19.75
C ILE A 73 2.98 -16.32 18.85
N LEU A 74 2.30 -16.60 17.75
CA LEU A 74 1.73 -15.58 16.86
C LEU A 74 0.27 -15.23 17.17
N THR A 75 -0.35 -15.87 18.16
CA THR A 75 -1.75 -15.59 18.53
C THR A 75 -1.87 -14.18 19.09
N GLY A 76 -2.87 -13.41 18.59
CA GLY A 76 -3.11 -12.05 19.03
C GLY A 76 -2.10 -10.99 18.51
N THR A 77 -1.09 -11.39 17.73
CA THR A 77 0.01 -10.49 17.31
C THR A 77 -0.27 -9.66 16.07
N ARG A 78 -1.45 -9.81 15.40
CA ARG A 78 -1.75 -9.18 14.11
C ARG A 78 -1.42 -7.69 14.07
N ILE A 79 -1.93 -6.94 15.04
CA ILE A 79 -1.89 -5.47 15.01
C ILE A 79 -0.45 -4.96 15.11
N MET A 80 0.39 -5.59 15.94
CA MET A 80 1.77 -5.12 16.13
C MET A 80 2.62 -5.21 14.87
N TRP A 81 2.36 -6.18 13.98
CA TRP A 81 3.07 -6.32 12.71
C TRP A 81 2.67 -5.28 11.65
N LEU A 82 1.50 -4.62 11.82
CA LEU A 82 1.02 -3.60 10.89
C LEU A 82 1.64 -2.22 11.14
N TYR A 83 2.11 -1.95 12.35
CA TYR A 83 2.82 -0.70 12.65
C TYR A 83 4.13 -0.60 11.86
N GLY A 84 4.51 0.63 11.49
CA GLY A 84 5.88 0.94 11.14
C GLY A 84 6.77 0.90 12.38
N GLU A 85 8.04 0.57 12.22
CA GLU A 85 8.96 0.41 13.34
C GLU A 85 8.98 1.63 14.29
N GLU A 86 8.95 2.83 13.71
CA GLU A 86 8.95 4.10 14.44
C GLU A 86 7.64 4.43 15.17
N ASN A 87 6.54 3.73 14.81
CA ASN A 87 5.20 3.99 15.35
C ASN A 87 4.67 2.83 16.20
N VAL A 88 5.52 1.88 16.56
CA VAL A 88 5.12 0.76 17.42
C VAL A 88 4.79 1.30 18.81
N PRO A 89 3.55 1.10 19.33
CA PRO A 89 3.23 1.47 20.69
C PRO A 89 4.13 0.78 21.71
N GLU A 90 4.52 1.48 22.77
CA GLU A 90 5.44 1.00 23.79
C GLU A 90 5.07 -0.38 24.36
N ARG A 91 3.77 -0.62 24.57
CA ARG A 91 3.23 -1.92 25.03
C ARG A 91 3.58 -3.12 24.15
N TYR A 92 3.95 -2.88 22.89
CA TYR A 92 4.31 -3.94 21.93
C TYR A 92 5.83 -4.06 21.70
N ASN A 93 6.64 -3.10 22.14
CA ASN A 93 8.06 -3.04 21.82
C ASN A 93 8.80 -4.32 22.26
N ASN A 94 8.62 -4.76 23.50
CA ASN A 94 9.31 -5.93 24.01
C ASN A 94 8.88 -7.20 23.26
N ILE A 95 7.57 -7.41 23.09
CA ILE A 95 7.04 -8.60 22.41
C ILE A 95 7.48 -8.62 20.94
N LEU A 96 7.38 -7.50 20.25
CA LEU A 96 7.80 -7.40 18.85
C LEU A 96 9.32 -7.60 18.72
N GLY A 97 10.12 -7.05 19.63
CA GLY A 97 11.57 -7.25 19.67
C GLY A 97 11.93 -8.74 19.81
N GLU A 98 11.30 -9.44 20.74
CA GLU A 98 11.50 -10.89 20.91
C GLU A 98 11.09 -11.69 19.65
N LEU A 99 9.94 -11.36 19.06
CA LEU A 99 9.44 -12.05 17.87
C LEU A 99 10.33 -11.80 16.65
N LYS A 100 10.86 -10.60 16.49
CA LYS A 100 11.81 -10.25 15.41
C LYS A 100 13.12 -11.06 15.52
N GLY A 101 13.57 -11.36 16.73
CA GLY A 101 14.75 -12.19 16.98
C GLY A 101 14.56 -13.69 16.67
N LYS A 102 13.30 -14.14 16.50
CA LYS A 102 13.00 -15.55 16.20
C LYS A 102 13.06 -15.81 14.68
N LYS A 103 13.33 -17.06 14.29
CA LYS A 103 13.34 -17.50 12.88
C LYS A 103 11.93 -17.66 12.31
N LEU A 104 11.08 -16.62 12.44
CA LEU A 104 9.71 -16.60 11.95
C LEU A 104 9.63 -16.14 10.49
N LYS A 105 8.75 -16.76 9.70
CA LYS A 105 8.36 -16.30 8.36
C LYS A 105 7.76 -14.89 8.45
N THR A 106 6.93 -14.64 9.45
CA THR A 106 6.30 -13.34 9.75
C THR A 106 7.35 -12.24 10.01
N ALA A 107 8.39 -12.52 10.81
CA ALA A 107 9.45 -11.55 11.06
C ALA A 107 10.22 -11.17 9.77
N ARG A 108 10.48 -12.15 8.88
CA ARG A 108 11.08 -11.87 7.56
C ARG A 108 10.15 -11.05 6.67
N GLY A 109 8.85 -11.36 6.66
CA GLY A 109 7.84 -10.58 5.94
C GLY A 109 7.76 -9.14 6.45
N TRP A 110 7.85 -8.96 7.77
CA TRP A 110 7.88 -7.63 8.38
C TRP A 110 9.13 -6.84 7.98
N ALA A 111 10.30 -7.46 7.97
CA ALA A 111 11.53 -6.82 7.51
C ALA A 111 11.42 -6.34 6.05
N LEU A 112 10.81 -7.15 5.16
CA LEU A 112 10.52 -6.76 3.78
C LEU A 112 9.53 -5.59 3.70
N LYS A 113 8.50 -5.59 4.55
CA LYS A 113 7.54 -4.47 4.66
C LYS A 113 8.25 -3.18 5.10
N GLU A 114 9.08 -3.24 6.12
CA GLU A 114 9.82 -2.07 6.60
C GLU A 114 10.81 -1.55 5.54
N ALA A 115 11.50 -2.45 4.87
CA ALA A 115 12.44 -2.08 3.82
C ALA A 115 11.77 -1.33 2.66
N ILE A 116 10.64 -1.82 2.13
CA ILE A 116 9.96 -1.16 0.99
C ILE A 116 9.46 0.26 1.33
N ARG A 117 9.22 0.56 2.60
CA ARG A 117 8.87 1.91 3.04
C ARG A 117 9.96 2.94 2.71
N GLY A 118 11.21 2.48 2.59
CA GLY A 118 12.33 3.29 2.15
C GLY A 118 12.18 3.83 0.73
N LEU A 119 11.41 3.17 -0.13
CA LEU A 119 11.12 3.64 -1.49
C LEU A 119 10.66 5.11 -1.49
N TRP A 120 9.77 5.47 -0.58
CA TRP A 120 9.18 6.81 -0.51
C TRP A 120 10.13 7.90 0.02
N LYS A 121 11.35 7.52 0.44
CA LYS A 121 12.41 8.44 0.86
C LYS A 121 13.34 8.83 -0.29
N CYS A 122 13.22 8.17 -1.44
CA CYS A 122 13.98 8.53 -2.65
C CYS A 122 13.59 9.93 -3.15
N SER A 123 14.54 10.57 -3.82
CA SER A 123 14.36 11.94 -4.33
C SER A 123 13.93 11.95 -5.80
N THR A 124 14.33 10.94 -6.57
CA THR A 124 14.11 10.86 -8.02
C THR A 124 13.51 9.52 -8.43
N GLU A 125 12.88 9.48 -9.62
CA GLU A 125 12.38 8.23 -10.22
C GLU A 125 13.49 7.19 -10.38
N LYS A 126 14.67 7.61 -10.82
CA LYS A 126 15.81 6.71 -11.01
C LYS A 126 16.27 6.07 -9.71
N GLU A 127 16.38 6.86 -8.64
CA GLU A 127 16.69 6.33 -7.31
C GLU A 127 15.60 5.35 -6.83
N GLY A 128 14.33 5.71 -7.04
CA GLY A 128 13.20 4.84 -6.71
C GLY A 128 13.22 3.52 -7.49
N GLN A 129 13.58 3.54 -8.77
CA GLN A 129 13.74 2.36 -9.60
C GLN A 129 14.86 1.45 -9.08
N VAL A 130 16.05 2.00 -8.83
CA VAL A 130 17.19 1.25 -8.29
C VAL A 130 16.84 0.62 -6.95
N PHE A 131 16.30 1.42 -6.03
CA PHE A 131 15.84 0.94 -4.72
C PHE A 131 14.83 -0.21 -4.84
N PHE A 132 13.84 -0.05 -5.72
CA PHE A 132 12.83 -1.07 -5.94
C PHE A 132 13.42 -2.37 -6.48
N GLU A 133 14.37 -2.33 -7.42
CA GLU A 133 15.00 -3.53 -7.98
C GLU A 133 15.77 -4.33 -6.92
N GLU A 134 16.48 -3.65 -6.04
CA GLU A 134 17.18 -4.28 -4.92
C GLU A 134 16.18 -4.96 -3.98
N TRP A 135 15.15 -4.24 -3.58
CA TRP A 135 14.08 -4.79 -2.74
C TRP A 135 13.35 -5.94 -3.43
N TYR A 136 13.02 -5.80 -4.71
CA TYR A 136 12.36 -6.84 -5.50
C TYR A 136 13.19 -8.12 -5.53
N SER A 137 14.49 -8.00 -5.77
CA SER A 137 15.41 -9.11 -5.75
C SER A 137 15.42 -9.86 -4.40
N TRP A 138 15.32 -9.12 -3.30
CA TRP A 138 15.21 -9.73 -1.97
C TRP A 138 13.82 -10.38 -1.76
N ALA A 139 12.75 -9.68 -2.10
CA ALA A 139 11.37 -10.16 -1.95
C ALA A 139 11.12 -11.47 -2.72
N ILE A 140 11.58 -11.58 -3.96
CA ILE A 140 11.41 -12.79 -4.80
C ILE A 140 12.15 -14.00 -4.22
N ARG A 141 13.30 -13.79 -3.55
CA ARG A 141 14.08 -14.86 -2.89
C ARG A 141 13.61 -15.20 -1.47
N SER A 142 12.64 -14.47 -0.93
CA SER A 142 12.18 -14.62 0.47
C SER A 142 11.51 -15.97 0.78
N ARG A 143 11.03 -16.71 -0.22
CA ARG A 143 10.19 -17.91 -0.08
C ARG A 143 8.83 -17.63 0.61
N LEU A 144 8.36 -16.39 0.55
CA LEU A 144 7.07 -15.95 1.09
C LEU A 144 6.14 -15.64 -0.09
N GLU A 145 5.29 -16.61 -0.50
CA GLU A 145 4.48 -16.46 -1.70
C GLU A 145 3.54 -15.23 -1.68
N PRO A 146 2.89 -14.87 -0.56
CA PRO A 146 2.09 -13.65 -0.53
C PRO A 146 2.91 -12.39 -0.84
N VAL A 147 4.13 -12.28 -0.29
CA VAL A 147 5.04 -11.15 -0.54
C VAL A 147 5.52 -11.14 -1.99
N LYS A 148 5.84 -12.31 -2.56
CA LYS A 148 6.26 -12.44 -3.97
C LYS A 148 5.16 -12.01 -4.93
N LYS A 149 3.87 -12.32 -4.63
CA LYS A 149 2.72 -11.85 -5.42
C LYS A 149 2.66 -10.33 -5.47
N VAL A 150 2.78 -9.68 -4.31
CA VAL A 150 2.77 -8.21 -4.22
C VAL A 150 4.00 -7.62 -4.91
N ALA A 151 5.19 -8.18 -4.73
CA ALA A 151 6.39 -7.72 -5.41
C ALA A 151 6.24 -7.76 -6.95
N ARG A 152 5.70 -8.85 -7.50
CA ARG A 152 5.42 -8.95 -8.94
C ARG A 152 4.36 -7.95 -9.41
N MET A 153 3.32 -7.73 -8.62
CA MET A 153 2.31 -6.71 -8.91
C MET A 153 2.95 -5.32 -8.95
N MET A 154 3.74 -4.95 -7.95
CA MET A 154 4.45 -3.67 -7.92
C MET A 154 5.42 -3.53 -9.11
N LYS A 155 6.13 -4.60 -9.48
CA LYS A 155 7.03 -4.58 -10.65
C LYS A 155 6.30 -4.24 -11.96
N ARG A 156 5.10 -4.80 -12.18
CA ARG A 156 4.29 -4.48 -13.36
C ARG A 156 3.83 -3.02 -13.40
N HIS A 157 3.67 -2.41 -12.24
CA HIS A 157 3.17 -1.04 -12.08
C HIS A 157 4.26 -0.04 -11.69
N LEU A 158 5.52 -0.46 -11.74
CA LEU A 158 6.65 0.35 -11.27
C LEU A 158 6.71 1.75 -11.90
N PRO A 159 6.50 1.94 -13.22
CA PRO A 159 6.50 3.28 -13.82
C PRO A 159 5.51 4.23 -13.15
N ASN A 160 4.28 3.78 -12.88
CA ASN A 160 3.26 4.59 -12.23
C ASN A 160 3.44 4.72 -10.70
N ILE A 161 4.26 3.88 -10.09
CA ILE A 161 4.65 4.02 -8.68
C ILE A 161 5.75 5.07 -8.53
N VAL A 162 6.78 5.02 -9.38
CA VAL A 162 7.89 5.98 -9.32
C VAL A 162 7.56 7.35 -9.91
N SER A 163 6.51 7.45 -10.76
CA SER A 163 5.99 8.75 -11.24
C SER A 163 5.59 9.68 -10.08
N TYR A 164 5.36 9.15 -8.89
CA TYR A 164 5.22 9.92 -7.66
C TYR A 164 6.38 10.91 -7.45
N PHE A 165 7.60 10.55 -7.80
CA PHE A 165 8.76 11.42 -7.59
C PHE A 165 8.79 12.63 -8.53
N ARG A 166 8.11 12.54 -9.68
CA ARG A 166 7.91 13.64 -10.62
C ARG A 166 6.78 14.56 -10.16
N HIS A 167 5.63 13.97 -9.82
CA HIS A 167 4.38 14.71 -9.61
C HIS A 167 4.12 15.09 -8.15
N ARG A 168 4.67 14.34 -7.18
CA ARG A 168 4.53 14.58 -5.73
C ARG A 168 3.08 14.69 -5.24
N ILE A 169 2.14 14.01 -5.89
CA ILE A 169 0.72 13.97 -5.52
C ILE A 169 0.37 12.66 -4.79
N SER A 170 -0.62 12.72 -3.92
CA SER A 170 -1.20 11.56 -3.25
C SER A 170 -2.68 11.79 -2.93
N ASN A 171 -3.43 10.72 -2.70
CA ASN A 171 -4.83 10.80 -2.29
C ASN A 171 -5.03 11.11 -0.80
N ALA A 172 -3.95 11.29 -0.03
CA ALA A 172 -4.02 11.44 1.43
C ALA A 172 -4.96 12.54 1.92
N ALA A 173 -5.03 13.67 1.21
CA ALA A 173 -5.95 14.77 1.55
C ALA A 173 -7.42 14.36 1.35
N LEU A 174 -7.75 13.74 0.22
CA LEU A 174 -9.10 13.24 -0.08
C LEU A 174 -9.51 12.12 0.87
N GLU A 175 -8.62 11.19 1.19
CA GLU A 175 -8.87 10.15 2.18
C GLU A 175 -9.12 10.72 3.57
N GLY A 176 -8.36 11.75 3.98
CA GLY A 176 -8.58 12.46 5.22
C GLY A 176 -9.97 13.11 5.29
N ILE A 177 -10.43 13.73 4.21
CA ILE A 177 -11.78 14.31 4.10
C ILE A 177 -12.84 13.21 4.13
N ASN A 178 -12.70 12.15 3.34
CA ASN A 178 -13.64 11.04 3.30
C ASN A 178 -13.76 10.35 4.68
N ASN A 179 -12.65 10.15 5.38
CA ASN A 179 -12.65 9.59 6.73
C ASN A 179 -13.37 10.49 7.74
N LYS A 180 -13.22 11.82 7.63
CA LYS A 180 -14.00 12.78 8.45
C LYS A 180 -15.47 12.71 8.15
N ILE A 181 -15.86 12.68 6.87
CA ILE A 181 -17.27 12.54 6.44
C ILE A 181 -17.86 11.23 6.99
N GLN A 182 -17.17 10.11 6.81
CA GLN A 182 -17.63 8.81 7.33
C GLN A 182 -17.74 8.80 8.86
N SER A 183 -16.84 9.48 9.56
CA SER A 183 -16.90 9.62 11.02
C SER A 183 -18.07 10.46 11.47
N LEU A 184 -18.39 11.53 10.73
CA LEU A 184 -19.57 12.37 10.98
C LEU A 184 -20.87 11.59 10.73
N ILE A 185 -20.96 10.88 9.62
CA ILE A 185 -22.12 10.03 9.30
C ILE A 185 -22.33 8.95 10.38
N LYS A 186 -21.27 8.31 10.85
CA LYS A 186 -21.34 7.32 11.93
C LYS A 186 -21.75 7.91 13.28
N LYS A 187 -21.34 9.15 13.59
CA LYS A 187 -21.72 9.86 14.82
C LYS A 187 -23.14 10.42 14.77
N ALA A 188 -23.62 10.75 13.59
CA ALA A 188 -24.95 11.29 13.35
C ALA A 188 -26.01 10.17 13.28
N TYR A 189 -26.12 9.33 14.32
CA TYR A 189 -27.08 8.22 14.44
C TYR A 189 -28.39 8.50 13.72
N GLY A 190 -28.60 7.90 12.52
CA GLY A 190 -29.88 8.00 11.80
C GLY A 190 -29.86 8.75 10.45
N TYR A 191 -28.72 9.25 9.98
CA TYR A 191 -28.58 9.77 8.61
C TYR A 191 -28.70 8.60 7.61
N ARG A 192 -29.95 8.28 7.22
CA ARG A 192 -30.27 7.21 6.25
C ARG A 192 -30.50 7.71 4.82
N ASN A 193 -30.56 9.03 4.60
CA ASN A 193 -30.83 9.60 3.27
C ASN A 193 -30.18 10.97 3.11
N THR A 194 -29.42 11.14 2.03
CA THR A 194 -28.84 12.42 1.61
C THR A 194 -29.76 13.24 0.71
N ASP A 195 -30.94 12.73 0.39
CA ASP A 195 -31.88 13.32 -0.56
C ASP A 195 -33.05 14.04 0.15
N ARG A 196 -32.71 14.90 1.12
CA ARG A 196 -33.67 15.89 1.66
C ARG A 196 -32.97 17.24 1.82
#